data_16f0b60ba0a55a0b802e4cf91b173f1b
#
_entry.id   16f0b60ba0a55a0b802e4cf91b173f1b
#
_cell.length_a   1.000
_cell.length_b   1.000
_cell.length_c   1.000
_cell.angle_alpha   90.00
_cell.angle_beta   90.00
_cell.angle_gamma   90.00
#
_symmetry.space_group_name_H-M   'P 1'
#
loop_
_entity.id
_entity.type
_entity.pdbx_description
1 polymer ?
#
loop_
_entity_poly.entity_id
_entity_poly.type
_entity_poly.pdbx_seq_one_letter_code
_entity_poly.pdbx_strand_id
1 'polypeptide(L)'
;MAGTTVGLATAPACLAHRAGDAHPERPARLEAILGRLAEEGLRPRMRELPPRAATTEDLALCHTAGHIAKVHDACLASLPLDPQTTPVPASWDAALFAAGAGLAAAEAIVAGEVTRAFCAVRPPGHHAGPDSSAGFCLFNNVGIAARHCQRRLGIPRVAIVDFDVHHCDGTQGIFWADGTVLVASIHQYGANPLNPAVPFY
;
A
#
# COMPACT_ATOMS: atom_id res chain seq x y z
N MET A 1 -26.69 9.04 17.53
CA MET A 1 -25.30 8.97 17.08
C MET A 1 -25.25 7.96 15.95
N ALA A 2 -24.88 8.36 14.74
CA ALA A 2 -24.68 7.40 13.64
C ALA A 2 -23.59 6.40 14.08
N GLY A 3 -23.88 5.11 14.01
CA GLY A 3 -22.96 4.05 14.40
C GLY A 3 -21.67 4.15 13.58
N THR A 4 -20.53 3.91 14.22
CA THR A 4 -19.23 3.90 13.55
C THR A 4 -19.19 2.69 12.61
N THR A 5 -19.24 2.94 11.30
CA THR A 5 -19.14 1.91 10.27
C THR A 5 -17.72 1.85 9.74
N VAL A 6 -17.11 0.66 9.79
CA VAL A 6 -15.76 0.41 9.24
C VAL A 6 -15.89 -0.22 7.87
N GLY A 7 -15.26 0.39 6.85
CA GLY A 7 -15.13 -0.20 5.52
C GLY A 7 -14.03 -1.27 5.48
N LEU A 8 -14.21 -2.33 4.70
CA LEU A 8 -13.17 -3.30 4.35
C LEU A 8 -12.90 -3.21 2.85
N ALA A 9 -11.70 -2.80 2.48
CA ALA A 9 -11.22 -2.77 1.10
C ALA A 9 -10.22 -3.91 0.89
N THR A 10 -10.52 -4.83 0.01
CA THR A 10 -9.65 -5.94 -0.39
C THR A 10 -9.99 -6.38 -1.81
N ALA A 11 -9.09 -7.12 -2.46
CA ALA A 11 -9.35 -7.67 -3.79
C ALA A 11 -8.71 -9.06 -3.94
N PRO A 12 -9.36 -10.00 -4.64
CA PRO A 12 -8.79 -11.32 -4.91
C PRO A 12 -7.43 -11.25 -5.64
N ALA A 13 -7.23 -10.25 -6.50
CA ALA A 13 -5.96 -10.01 -7.19
C ALA A 13 -4.78 -9.88 -6.22
N CYS A 14 -4.99 -9.34 -5.02
CA CYS A 14 -3.95 -9.23 -4.00
C CYS A 14 -3.41 -10.60 -3.53
N LEU A 15 -4.16 -11.68 -3.67
CA LEU A 15 -3.72 -13.04 -3.37
C LEU A 15 -2.87 -13.65 -4.49
N ALA A 16 -2.96 -13.13 -5.71
CA ALA A 16 -2.22 -13.63 -6.86
C ALA A 16 -0.76 -13.10 -6.93
N HIS A 17 -0.45 -12.04 -6.19
CA HIS A 17 0.93 -11.55 -6.07
C HIS A 17 1.83 -12.58 -5.39
N ARG A 18 2.97 -12.89 -6.01
CA ARG A 18 3.99 -13.79 -5.49
C ARG A 18 5.38 -13.17 -5.69
N ALA A 19 6.24 -13.32 -4.69
CA ALA A 19 7.63 -12.87 -4.72
C ALA A 19 8.62 -14.05 -4.60
N GLY A 20 8.12 -15.27 -4.70
CA GLY A 20 8.87 -16.53 -4.54
C GLY A 20 8.26 -17.42 -3.45
N ASP A 21 8.49 -18.74 -3.53
CA ASP A 21 7.81 -19.71 -2.66
C ASP A 21 8.19 -19.58 -1.16
N ALA A 22 9.46 -19.29 -0.87
CA ALA A 22 9.96 -19.09 0.49
C ALA A 22 9.97 -17.61 0.94
N HIS A 23 9.43 -16.72 0.12
CA HIS A 23 9.48 -15.28 0.41
C HIS A 23 8.57 -14.91 1.59
N PRO A 24 9.00 -14.03 2.52
CA PRO A 24 8.17 -13.61 3.65
C PRO A 24 6.92 -12.86 3.22
N GLU A 25 6.99 -12.08 2.13
CA GLU A 25 5.84 -11.44 1.50
C GLU A 25 5.13 -12.47 0.60
N ARG A 26 4.05 -13.07 1.09
CA ARG A 26 3.34 -14.19 0.46
C ARG A 26 1.83 -14.11 0.71
N PRO A 27 0.99 -14.76 -0.13
CA PRO A 27 -0.48 -14.75 -0.01
C PRO A 27 -0.99 -15.11 1.39
N ALA A 28 -0.35 -16.05 2.07
CA ALA A 28 -0.72 -16.50 3.42
C ALA A 28 -0.81 -15.34 4.45
N ARG A 29 -0.10 -14.22 4.24
CA ARG A 29 -0.24 -13.02 5.10
C ARG A 29 -1.64 -12.43 5.01
N LEU A 30 -2.16 -12.25 3.80
CA LEU A 30 -3.49 -11.70 3.59
C LEU A 30 -4.57 -12.73 3.96
N GLU A 31 -4.35 -14.00 3.65
CA GLU A 31 -5.26 -15.09 4.05
C GLU A 31 -5.42 -15.14 5.56
N ALA A 32 -4.32 -15.02 6.32
CA ALA A 32 -4.36 -15.00 7.79
C ALA A 32 -5.13 -13.80 8.33
N ILE A 33 -4.96 -12.60 7.73
CA ILE A 33 -5.70 -11.41 8.14
C ILE A 33 -7.19 -11.59 7.89
N LEU A 34 -7.57 -12.00 6.68
CA LEU A 34 -8.98 -12.16 6.32
C LEU A 34 -9.64 -13.32 7.11
N GLY A 35 -8.91 -14.41 7.34
CA GLY A 35 -9.34 -15.51 8.19
C GLY A 35 -9.59 -15.05 9.63
N ARG A 36 -8.65 -14.29 10.20
CA ARG A 36 -8.80 -13.77 11.56
C ARG A 36 -9.97 -12.80 11.70
N LEU A 37 -10.19 -11.93 10.72
CA LEU A 37 -11.38 -11.06 10.70
C LEU A 37 -12.70 -11.85 10.69
N ALA A 38 -12.73 -12.98 9.99
CA ALA A 38 -13.90 -13.87 9.95
C ALA A 38 -14.09 -14.63 11.26
N GLU A 39 -13.04 -15.26 11.80
CA GLU A 39 -13.03 -15.99 13.06
C GLU A 39 -13.50 -15.16 14.25
N GLU A 40 -13.06 -13.90 14.32
CA GLU A 40 -13.46 -12.95 15.39
C GLU A 40 -14.85 -12.32 15.15
N GLY A 41 -15.55 -12.72 14.09
CA GLY A 41 -16.84 -12.14 13.75
C GLY A 41 -16.79 -10.63 13.43
N LEU A 42 -15.62 -10.12 13.05
CA LEU A 42 -15.45 -8.71 12.70
C LEU A 42 -15.90 -8.42 11.27
N ARG A 43 -15.59 -9.33 10.34
CA ARG A 43 -15.90 -9.13 8.90
C ARG A 43 -17.39 -8.87 8.62
N PRO A 44 -18.36 -9.59 9.22
CA PRO A 44 -19.80 -9.31 9.04
C PRO A 44 -20.24 -7.94 9.59
N ARG A 45 -19.42 -7.31 10.44
CA ARG A 45 -19.67 -5.99 11.03
C ARG A 45 -19.05 -4.86 10.22
N MET A 46 -18.28 -5.20 9.19
CA MET A 46 -17.65 -4.25 8.26
C MET A 46 -18.48 -4.13 6.99
N ARG A 47 -18.43 -2.96 6.37
CA ARG A 47 -18.98 -2.74 5.04
C ARG A 47 -17.93 -3.09 4.00
N GLU A 48 -18.18 -4.11 3.19
CA GLU A 48 -17.32 -4.44 2.04
C GLU A 48 -17.35 -3.28 1.04
N LEU A 49 -16.19 -2.75 0.72
CA LEU A 49 -16.04 -1.73 -0.31
C LEU A 49 -15.76 -2.40 -1.67
N PRO A 50 -16.38 -1.94 -2.77
CA PRO A 50 -16.13 -2.52 -4.08
C PRO A 50 -14.65 -2.47 -4.46
N PRO A 51 -14.08 -3.57 -4.97
CA PRO A 51 -12.71 -3.56 -5.47
C PRO A 51 -12.55 -2.51 -6.58
N ARG A 52 -11.53 -1.69 -6.45
CA ARG A 52 -11.14 -0.68 -7.46
C ARG A 52 -9.68 -0.88 -7.83
N ALA A 53 -9.36 -0.95 -9.12
CA ALA A 53 -8.00 -0.84 -9.60
C ALA A 53 -7.62 0.63 -9.75
N ALA A 54 -6.41 1.01 -9.32
CA ALA A 54 -5.87 2.32 -9.61
C ALA A 54 -5.57 2.43 -11.12
N THR A 55 -5.80 3.61 -11.68
CA THR A 55 -5.41 3.91 -13.06
C THR A 55 -3.96 4.39 -13.13
N THR A 56 -3.40 4.49 -14.31
CA THR A 56 -2.07 5.09 -14.53
C THR A 56 -2.02 6.54 -14.03
N GLU A 57 -3.11 7.29 -14.17
CA GLU A 57 -3.23 8.66 -13.67
C GLU A 57 -3.27 8.70 -12.13
N ASP A 58 -3.86 7.69 -11.48
CA ASP A 58 -3.82 7.57 -10.03
C ASP A 58 -2.39 7.28 -9.56
N LEU A 59 -1.67 6.35 -10.21
CA LEU A 59 -0.27 6.06 -9.91
C LEU A 59 0.63 7.28 -10.11
N ALA A 60 0.39 8.07 -11.16
CA ALA A 60 1.15 9.27 -11.49
C ALA A 60 1.00 10.41 -10.46
N LEU A 61 0.10 10.28 -9.49
CA LEU A 61 0.04 11.20 -8.34
C LEU A 61 1.30 11.16 -7.47
N CYS A 62 2.01 10.02 -7.46
CA CYS A 62 3.21 9.81 -6.64
C CYS A 62 4.43 9.30 -7.43
N HIS A 63 4.21 8.70 -8.59
CA HIS A 63 5.26 8.01 -9.34
C HIS A 63 5.49 8.62 -10.71
N THR A 64 6.74 8.58 -11.16
CA THR A 64 7.09 8.99 -12.52
C THR A 64 6.56 8.00 -13.55
N ALA A 65 6.28 8.47 -14.77
CA ALA A 65 5.86 7.60 -15.87
C ALA A 65 6.90 6.50 -16.16
N GLY A 66 8.19 6.83 -16.01
CA GLY A 66 9.29 5.86 -16.17
C GLY A 66 9.24 4.74 -15.12
N HIS A 67 8.92 5.07 -13.87
CA HIS A 67 8.77 4.07 -12.81
C HIS A 67 7.56 3.16 -13.07
N ILE A 68 6.42 3.74 -13.45
CA ILE A 68 5.22 2.97 -13.76
C ILE A 68 5.48 1.97 -14.89
N ALA A 69 6.12 2.41 -15.98
CA ALA A 69 6.51 1.54 -17.10
C ALA A 69 7.50 0.45 -16.64
N LYS A 70 8.53 0.81 -15.87
CA LYS A 70 9.52 -0.13 -15.33
C LYS A 70 8.87 -1.24 -14.49
N VAL A 71 7.92 -0.88 -13.61
CA VAL A 71 7.21 -1.86 -12.77
C VAL A 71 6.33 -2.77 -13.64
N HIS A 72 5.61 -2.21 -14.62
CA HIS A 72 4.81 -2.99 -15.56
C HIS A 72 5.65 -4.03 -16.30
N ASP A 73 6.77 -3.60 -16.92
CA ASP A 73 7.64 -4.47 -17.69
C ASP A 73 8.32 -5.53 -16.81
N ALA A 74 8.72 -5.17 -15.59
CA ALA A 74 9.27 -6.11 -14.61
C ALA A 74 8.24 -7.17 -14.22
N CYS A 75 6.96 -6.79 -14.03
CA CYS A 75 5.89 -7.75 -13.78
C CYS A 75 5.73 -8.73 -14.95
N LEU A 76 5.63 -8.23 -16.19
CA LEU A 76 5.44 -9.07 -17.37
C LEU A 76 6.58 -10.06 -17.57
N ALA A 77 7.81 -9.61 -17.35
CA ALA A 77 9.02 -10.41 -17.58
C ALA A 77 9.51 -11.18 -16.33
N SER A 78 8.85 -11.01 -15.18
CA SER A 78 9.28 -11.54 -13.87
C SER A 78 10.73 -11.15 -13.55
N LEU A 79 11.08 -9.88 -13.78
CA LEU A 79 12.41 -9.34 -13.51
C LEU A 79 12.49 -8.67 -12.13
N PRO A 80 13.61 -8.79 -11.42
CA PRO A 80 13.79 -8.11 -10.15
C PRO A 80 13.81 -6.60 -10.31
N LEU A 81 13.12 -5.89 -9.43
CA LEU A 81 13.16 -4.43 -9.30
C LEU A 81 14.25 -3.98 -8.32
N ASP A 82 14.48 -4.79 -7.29
CA ASP A 82 15.58 -4.75 -6.34
C ASP A 82 15.89 -6.17 -5.83
N PRO A 83 16.93 -6.38 -4.96
CA PRO A 83 17.28 -7.70 -4.46
C PRO A 83 16.18 -8.46 -3.70
N GLN A 84 15.15 -7.76 -3.23
CA GLN A 84 14.06 -8.32 -2.42
C GLN A 84 12.69 -8.21 -3.10
N THR A 85 12.61 -7.60 -4.29
CA THR A 85 11.35 -7.30 -4.96
C THR A 85 11.35 -7.88 -6.37
N THR A 86 10.91 -9.13 -6.49
CA THR A 86 10.76 -9.80 -7.79
C THR A 86 9.27 -10.08 -8.02
N PRO A 87 8.60 -9.27 -8.85
CA PRO A 87 7.20 -9.47 -9.16
C PRO A 87 7.00 -10.60 -10.16
N VAL A 88 5.76 -11.07 -10.27
CA VAL A 88 5.27 -11.97 -11.35
C VAL A 88 4.19 -11.24 -12.16
N PRO A 89 3.74 -11.74 -13.33
CA PRO A 89 2.74 -11.03 -14.14
C PRO A 89 1.48 -10.62 -13.37
N ALA A 90 0.97 -11.48 -12.49
CA ALA A 90 -0.18 -11.17 -11.65
C ALA A 90 0.09 -10.06 -10.60
N SER A 91 1.34 -9.71 -10.36
CA SER A 91 1.70 -8.64 -9.42
C SER A 91 1.30 -7.26 -9.92
N TRP A 92 1.18 -7.06 -11.23
CA TRP A 92 0.70 -5.81 -11.80
C TRP A 92 -0.72 -5.51 -11.34
N ASP A 93 -1.65 -6.42 -11.59
CA ASP A 93 -3.04 -6.24 -11.17
C ASP A 93 -3.15 -6.13 -9.65
N ALA A 94 -2.41 -6.97 -8.91
CA ALA A 94 -2.38 -6.90 -7.46
C ALA A 94 -1.96 -5.52 -6.95
N ALA A 95 -0.93 -4.91 -7.55
CA ALA A 95 -0.46 -3.57 -7.19
C ALA A 95 -1.49 -2.48 -7.52
N LEU A 96 -2.17 -2.58 -8.67
CA LEU A 96 -3.25 -1.67 -9.03
C LEU A 96 -4.41 -1.76 -8.02
N PHE A 97 -4.81 -2.96 -7.62
CA PHE A 97 -5.87 -3.13 -6.62
C PHE A 97 -5.42 -2.75 -5.21
N ALA A 98 -4.14 -2.94 -4.86
CA ALA A 98 -3.61 -2.51 -3.57
C ALA A 98 -3.65 -0.97 -3.42
N ALA A 99 -3.19 -0.25 -4.44
CA ALA A 99 -3.28 1.21 -4.48
C ALA A 99 -4.75 1.67 -4.54
N GLY A 100 -5.55 1.06 -5.42
CA GLY A 100 -6.96 1.39 -5.61
C GLY A 100 -7.84 1.19 -4.37
N ALA A 101 -7.49 0.26 -3.49
CA ALA A 101 -8.19 0.07 -2.21
C ALA A 101 -8.13 1.31 -1.32
N GLY A 102 -6.96 1.97 -1.25
CA GLY A 102 -6.81 3.24 -0.53
C GLY A 102 -7.68 4.35 -1.11
N LEU A 103 -7.82 4.40 -2.44
CA LEU A 103 -8.67 5.37 -3.14
C LEU A 103 -10.15 5.12 -2.82
N ALA A 104 -10.62 3.88 -2.97
CA ALA A 104 -12.01 3.51 -2.66
C ALA A 104 -12.36 3.77 -1.19
N ALA A 105 -11.42 3.50 -0.27
CA ALA A 105 -11.59 3.78 1.15
C ALA A 105 -11.74 5.28 1.41
N ALA A 106 -10.89 6.12 0.83
CA ALA A 106 -10.96 7.57 0.98
C ALA A 106 -12.27 8.14 0.42
N GLU A 107 -12.68 7.69 -0.76
CA GLU A 107 -13.95 8.09 -1.40
C GLU A 107 -15.16 7.73 -0.54
N ALA A 108 -15.23 6.50 -0.02
CA ALA A 108 -16.33 6.05 0.84
C ALA A 108 -16.40 6.83 2.16
N ILE A 109 -15.24 7.21 2.75
CA ILE A 109 -15.19 8.05 3.95
C ILE A 109 -15.71 9.46 3.65
N VAL A 110 -15.25 10.08 2.57
CA VAL A 110 -15.68 11.44 2.20
C VAL A 110 -17.15 11.48 1.80
N ALA A 111 -17.66 10.43 1.15
CA ALA A 111 -19.08 10.27 0.86
C ALA A 111 -19.95 10.00 2.11
N GLY A 112 -19.35 9.81 3.28
CA GLY A 112 -20.08 9.50 4.51
C GLY A 112 -20.64 8.08 4.57
N GLU A 113 -20.23 7.19 3.68
CA GLU A 113 -20.69 5.80 3.63
C GLU A 113 -20.09 4.96 4.76
N VAL A 114 -18.85 5.28 5.14
CA VAL A 114 -18.15 4.70 6.29
C VAL A 114 -17.40 5.80 7.04
N THR A 115 -17.08 5.58 8.31
CA THR A 115 -16.35 6.57 9.12
C THR A 115 -14.84 6.33 9.13
N ARG A 116 -14.42 5.12 8.80
CA ARG A 116 -13.03 4.65 8.68
C ARG A 116 -13.01 3.42 7.80
N ALA A 117 -11.83 3.03 7.32
CA ALA A 117 -11.69 1.84 6.52
C ALA A 117 -10.41 1.08 6.88
N PHE A 118 -10.42 -0.22 6.65
CA PHE A 118 -9.28 -1.11 6.69
C PHE A 118 -9.01 -1.65 5.29
N CYS A 119 -7.82 -1.37 4.76
CA CYS A 119 -7.39 -1.88 3.46
C CYS A 119 -6.51 -3.12 3.68
N ALA A 120 -7.08 -4.30 3.51
CA ALA A 120 -6.36 -5.57 3.61
C ALA A 120 -5.85 -5.95 2.22
N VAL A 121 -4.66 -5.49 1.87
CA VAL A 121 -4.10 -5.56 0.52
C VAL A 121 -2.64 -5.99 0.49
N ARG A 122 -2.18 -6.46 -0.65
CA ARG A 122 -0.82 -6.79 -1.04
C ARG A 122 -0.64 -6.48 -2.54
N PRO A 123 0.56 -6.10 -3.01
CA PRO A 123 1.82 -5.86 -2.29
C PRO A 123 1.78 -4.64 -1.36
N PRO A 124 2.75 -4.52 -0.42
CA PRO A 124 2.92 -3.33 0.41
C PRO A 124 3.38 -2.12 -0.42
N GLY A 125 3.56 -0.92 0.22
CA GLY A 125 3.83 0.27 -0.56
C GLY A 125 4.82 1.27 0.02
N HIS A 126 5.10 1.29 1.31
CA HIS A 126 5.75 2.42 1.98
C HIS A 126 7.24 2.63 1.62
N HIS A 127 7.90 1.64 1.05
CA HIS A 127 9.27 1.75 0.53
C HIS A 127 9.35 2.21 -0.93
N ALA A 128 8.23 2.24 -1.68
CA ALA A 128 8.24 2.71 -3.05
C ALA A 128 8.35 4.24 -3.09
N GLY A 129 9.45 4.74 -3.66
CA GLY A 129 9.69 6.16 -3.91
C GLY A 129 9.07 6.65 -5.22
N PRO A 130 9.30 7.91 -5.62
CA PRO A 130 8.73 8.46 -6.85
C PRO A 130 9.16 7.71 -8.11
N ASP A 131 10.38 7.15 -8.13
CA ASP A 131 11.00 6.47 -9.27
C ASP A 131 11.67 5.14 -8.92
N SER A 132 11.38 4.59 -7.73
CA SER A 132 12.00 3.37 -7.19
C SER A 132 11.01 2.43 -6.53
N SER A 133 11.29 1.14 -6.65
CA SER A 133 10.69 0.05 -5.87
C SER A 133 11.72 -0.48 -4.89
N ALA A 134 11.32 -0.79 -3.67
CA ALA A 134 12.17 -1.39 -2.65
C ALA A 134 11.34 -2.14 -1.61
N GLY A 135 11.95 -3.03 -0.83
CA GLY A 135 11.33 -3.65 0.34
C GLY A 135 9.97 -4.29 0.05
N PHE A 136 9.86 -5.05 -1.04
CA PHE A 136 8.62 -5.70 -1.51
C PHE A 136 7.57 -4.75 -2.12
N CYS A 137 7.80 -3.43 -2.10
CA CYS A 137 6.86 -2.40 -2.51
C CYS A 137 7.02 -2.05 -4.00
N LEU A 138 5.92 -2.11 -4.76
CA LEU A 138 5.89 -1.73 -6.17
C LEU A 138 5.49 -0.27 -6.34
N PHE A 139 4.37 0.13 -5.73
CA PHE A 139 3.85 1.49 -5.71
C PHE A 139 3.52 1.91 -4.29
N ASN A 140 3.56 3.20 -4.00
CA ASN A 140 3.29 3.72 -2.66
C ASN A 140 1.79 3.89 -2.43
N ASN A 141 1.13 2.84 -1.96
CA ASN A 141 -0.33 2.79 -1.80
C ASN A 141 -0.87 3.93 -0.92
N VAL A 142 -0.22 4.21 0.22
CA VAL A 142 -0.66 5.24 1.16
C VAL A 142 -0.38 6.64 0.62
N GLY A 143 0.75 6.82 -0.08
CA GLY A 143 1.10 8.08 -0.74
C GLY A 143 0.11 8.45 -1.84
N ILE A 144 -0.25 7.47 -2.69
CA ILE A 144 -1.26 7.64 -3.75
C ILE A 144 -2.61 8.03 -3.12
N ALA A 145 -3.03 7.35 -2.05
CA ALA A 145 -4.27 7.67 -1.34
C ALA A 145 -4.24 9.10 -0.75
N ALA A 146 -3.11 9.51 -0.14
CA ALA A 146 -2.95 10.86 0.39
C ALA A 146 -3.05 11.93 -0.70
N ARG A 147 -2.38 11.74 -1.84
CA ARG A 147 -2.48 12.64 -2.99
C ARG A 147 -3.88 12.66 -3.60
N HIS A 148 -4.55 11.52 -3.67
CA HIS A 148 -5.93 11.44 -4.12
C HIS A 148 -6.86 12.26 -3.23
N CYS A 149 -6.72 12.14 -1.89
CA CYS A 149 -7.45 12.98 -0.93
C CYS A 149 -7.27 14.47 -1.25
N GLN A 150 -6.03 14.90 -1.51
CA GLN A 150 -5.73 16.30 -1.81
C GLN A 150 -6.26 16.74 -3.17
N ARG A 151 -6.00 15.96 -4.22
CA ARG A 151 -6.23 16.36 -5.62
C ARG A 151 -7.65 16.14 -6.13
N ARG A 152 -8.34 15.16 -5.56
CA ARG A 152 -9.67 14.72 -6.03
C ARG A 152 -10.79 14.92 -5.02
N LEU A 153 -10.46 14.85 -3.71
CA LEU A 153 -11.48 14.91 -2.66
C LEU A 153 -11.48 16.23 -1.87
N GLY A 154 -10.63 17.19 -2.24
CA GLY A 154 -10.62 18.53 -1.64
C GLY A 154 -10.10 18.59 -0.20
N ILE A 155 -9.33 17.58 0.24
CA ILE A 155 -8.75 17.54 1.60
C ILE A 155 -7.34 18.15 1.54
N PRO A 156 -7.13 19.38 2.02
CA PRO A 156 -5.88 20.12 1.76
C PRO A 156 -4.68 19.59 2.56
N ARG A 157 -4.91 18.96 3.71
CA ARG A 157 -3.85 18.45 4.59
C ARG A 157 -4.13 17.02 5.01
N VAL A 158 -3.09 16.18 4.94
CA VAL A 158 -3.16 14.75 5.27
C VAL A 158 -2.05 14.41 6.26
N ALA A 159 -2.33 13.52 7.20
CA ALA A 159 -1.32 12.90 8.04
C ALA A 159 -1.20 11.42 7.70
N ILE A 160 0.03 10.96 7.52
CA ILE A 160 0.40 9.54 7.37
C ILE A 160 1.17 9.16 8.62
N VAL A 161 0.68 8.16 9.36
CA VAL A 161 1.38 7.57 10.51
C VAL A 161 1.72 6.13 10.13
N ASP A 162 3.00 5.87 9.96
CA ASP A 162 3.54 4.56 9.64
C ASP A 162 4.12 3.92 10.91
N PHE A 163 3.59 2.76 11.28
CA PHE A 163 4.05 1.99 12.43
C PHE A 163 4.61 0.61 12.02
N ASP A 164 4.98 0.46 10.74
CA ASP A 164 5.79 -0.68 10.32
C ASP A 164 7.14 -0.67 11.05
N VAL A 165 7.72 -1.87 11.21
CA VAL A 165 9.03 -1.99 11.88
C VAL A 165 10.15 -1.32 11.10
N HIS A 166 9.99 -1.14 9.78
CA HIS A 166 10.93 -0.45 8.90
C HIS A 166 10.55 1.02 8.71
N HIS A 167 11.55 1.86 8.52
CA HIS A 167 11.36 3.25 8.12
C HIS A 167 10.64 3.35 6.78
N CYS A 168 9.63 4.21 6.69
CA CYS A 168 8.85 4.44 5.45
C CYS A 168 9.59 5.41 4.50
N ASP A 169 10.78 5.07 4.08
CA ASP A 169 11.69 5.90 3.28
C ASP A 169 11.08 6.34 1.94
N GLY A 170 10.34 5.47 1.26
CA GLY A 170 9.62 5.81 0.03
C GLY A 170 8.54 6.87 0.26
N THR A 171 7.73 6.71 1.30
CA THR A 171 6.71 7.70 1.67
C THR A 171 7.35 9.03 2.06
N GLN A 172 8.42 9.00 2.88
CA GLN A 172 9.19 10.18 3.23
C GLN A 172 9.74 10.88 1.99
N GLY A 173 10.32 10.13 1.05
CA GLY A 173 10.87 10.68 -0.19
C GLY A 173 9.83 11.39 -1.06
N ILE A 174 8.61 10.84 -1.15
CA ILE A 174 7.50 11.46 -1.90
C ILE A 174 7.06 12.81 -1.30
N PHE A 175 7.07 12.92 0.03
CA PHE A 175 6.52 14.10 0.73
C PHE A 175 7.59 14.97 1.38
N TRP A 176 8.88 14.73 1.16
CA TRP A 176 10.00 15.40 1.83
C TRP A 176 9.90 16.92 1.86
N ALA A 177 9.51 17.53 0.76
CA ALA A 177 9.42 18.98 0.61
C ALA A 177 7.97 19.50 0.64
N ASP A 178 7.01 18.69 1.10
CA ASP A 178 5.58 19.03 1.07
C ASP A 178 5.03 19.26 2.47
N GLY A 179 4.92 20.51 2.89
CA GLY A 179 4.34 20.92 4.17
C GLY A 179 2.83 20.66 4.32
N THR A 180 2.17 20.12 3.31
CA THR A 180 0.74 19.79 3.37
C THR A 180 0.48 18.34 3.77
N VAL A 181 1.52 17.51 3.80
CA VAL A 181 1.45 16.12 4.25
C VAL A 181 2.42 15.89 5.41
N LEU A 182 1.88 15.60 6.58
CA LEU A 182 2.67 15.14 7.72
C LEU A 182 2.99 13.65 7.54
N VAL A 183 4.27 13.28 7.55
CA VAL A 183 4.70 11.86 7.60
C VAL A 183 5.37 11.62 8.95
N ALA A 184 4.82 10.69 9.73
CA ALA A 184 5.38 10.23 10.99
C ALA A 184 5.64 8.74 10.93
N SER A 185 6.90 8.32 11.11
CA SER A 185 7.31 6.91 11.11
C SER A 185 7.80 6.50 12.49
N ILE A 186 7.27 5.40 13.01
CA ILE A 186 7.67 4.78 14.28
C ILE A 186 8.28 3.43 13.92
N HIS A 187 9.61 3.37 13.86
CA HIS A 187 10.33 2.22 13.33
C HIS A 187 11.49 1.80 14.21
N GLN A 188 12.00 0.60 13.99
CA GLN A 188 13.20 0.12 14.67
C GLN A 188 14.42 0.91 14.19
N TYR A 189 15.20 1.40 15.16
CA TYR A 189 16.46 2.09 14.90
C TYR A 189 17.63 1.28 15.47
N GLY A 190 18.79 1.32 14.81
CA GLY A 190 20.03 0.72 15.27
C GLY A 190 20.52 -0.43 14.41
N ALA A 191 21.45 -1.24 14.95
CA ALA A 191 22.03 -2.36 14.23
C ALA A 191 20.99 -3.46 14.02
N ASN A 192 20.91 -3.97 12.78
CA ASN A 192 20.10 -5.14 12.47
C ASN A 192 20.68 -6.37 13.20
N PRO A 193 19.95 -7.00 14.14
CA PRO A 193 20.48 -8.15 14.89
C PRO A 193 20.79 -9.37 14.01
N LEU A 194 20.17 -9.45 12.83
CA LEU A 194 20.41 -10.53 11.87
C LEU A 194 21.53 -10.20 10.87
N ASN A 195 21.85 -8.92 10.69
CA ASN A 195 22.95 -8.45 9.85
C ASN A 195 23.45 -7.10 10.33
N PRO A 196 24.43 -7.07 11.27
CA PRO A 196 24.95 -5.82 11.85
C PRO A 196 25.60 -4.86 10.84
N ALA A 197 25.92 -5.34 9.63
CA ALA A 197 26.48 -4.50 8.56
C ALA A 197 25.41 -3.69 7.82
N VAL A 198 24.13 -4.02 8.03
CA VAL A 198 23.00 -3.30 7.43
C VAL A 198 22.17 -2.71 8.58
N PRO A 199 22.30 -1.44 8.88
CA PRO A 199 21.51 -0.82 9.93
C PRO A 199 20.00 -0.90 9.60
N PHE A 200 19.18 -1.09 10.61
CA PHE A 200 17.80 -0.62 10.53
C PHE A 200 17.85 0.91 10.55
N TYR A 201 17.14 1.54 9.64
CA TYR A 201 17.12 3.00 9.50
C TYR A 201 16.60 3.71 10.73
#